data_f334dfab66ad837a661b05c30233e051
#
_entry.id   f334dfab66ad837a661b05c30233e051
#
_cell.length_a   1.000
_cell.length_b   1.000
_cell.length_c   1.000
_cell.angle_alpha   90.00
_cell.angle_beta   90.00
_cell.angle_gamma   90.00
#
_symmetry.space_group_name_H-M   'P 1'
#
loop_
_entity.id
_entity.type
_entity.pdbx_description
1 polymer ?
#
loop_
_entity_poly.entity_id
_entity_poly.type
_entity_poly.pdbx_seq_one_letter_code
_entity_poly.pdbx_strand_id
1 'polypeptide(L)'
;MVLPEVRFSKLISYYTDQIFCSFDSAGYSIWRVDFKYNEELTQTFMSSNQIGGFFNRLEASRKYLFGSVGVLGETGNSVISGIFILRGLECKPVVEVAPDWESYAYTKIDLSNEADKSFFEAALAWDLEIDGKKWADGKNVSIGYLACVYITNSDMLSSSR
;
A
#
# COMPACT_ATOMS: atom_id res chain seq x y z
N MET A 1 -6.86 -18.95 17.47
CA MET A 1 -7.97 -19.31 16.56
C MET A 1 -7.66 -18.72 15.20
N VAL A 2 -7.29 -19.59 14.25
CA VAL A 2 -6.99 -19.18 12.88
C VAL A 2 -8.32 -18.97 12.16
N LEU A 3 -8.62 -17.74 11.75
CA LEU A 3 -9.78 -17.46 10.90
C LEU A 3 -9.55 -18.13 9.54
N PRO A 4 -10.51 -18.85 8.98
CA PRO A 4 -10.35 -19.47 7.68
C PRO A 4 -10.08 -18.40 6.61
N GLU A 5 -9.12 -18.68 5.74
CA GLU A 5 -8.64 -17.77 4.65
C GLU A 5 -9.78 -17.16 3.83
N VAL A 6 -10.87 -17.90 3.66
CA VAL A 6 -12.07 -17.46 2.92
C VAL A 6 -12.77 -16.26 3.58
N ARG A 7 -12.66 -16.10 4.89
CA ARG A 7 -13.25 -14.95 5.60
C ARG A 7 -12.40 -13.69 5.48
N PHE A 8 -11.08 -13.87 5.41
CA PHE A 8 -10.16 -12.73 5.29
C PHE A 8 -10.25 -12.08 3.91
N SER A 9 -10.27 -12.86 2.84
CA SER A 9 -10.43 -12.35 1.48
C SER A 9 -11.79 -11.68 1.25
N LYS A 10 -12.87 -12.23 1.79
CA LYS A 10 -14.21 -11.61 1.75
C LYS A 10 -14.29 -10.32 2.56
N LEU A 11 -13.61 -10.28 3.71
CA LEU A 11 -13.55 -9.09 4.55
C LEU A 11 -12.80 -7.97 3.82
N ILE A 12 -11.67 -8.29 3.21
CA ILE A 12 -10.87 -7.33 2.44
C ILE A 12 -11.64 -6.86 1.21
N SER A 13 -12.30 -7.76 0.46
CA SER A 13 -13.15 -7.38 -0.67
C SER A 13 -14.26 -6.41 -0.23
N TYR A 14 -14.91 -6.68 0.89
CA TYR A 14 -15.94 -5.79 1.44
C TYR A 14 -15.38 -4.41 1.80
N TYR A 15 -14.23 -4.36 2.47
CA TYR A 15 -13.58 -3.09 2.81
C TYR A 15 -13.04 -2.37 1.58
N THR A 16 -12.57 -3.10 0.59
CA THR A 16 -12.11 -2.54 -0.67
C THR A 16 -13.27 -1.90 -1.43
N ASP A 17 -14.43 -2.56 -1.50
CA ASP A 17 -15.64 -1.99 -2.08
C ASP A 17 -16.10 -0.73 -1.35
N GLN A 18 -16.00 -0.69 -0.02
CA GLN A 18 -16.29 0.51 0.77
C GLN A 18 -15.32 1.65 0.44
N ILE A 19 -14.04 1.35 0.32
CA ILE A 19 -13.02 2.32 -0.10
C ILE A 19 -13.34 2.86 -1.50
N PHE A 20 -13.70 1.99 -2.45
CA PHE A 20 -14.06 2.40 -3.80
C PHE A 20 -15.29 3.30 -3.84
N CYS A 21 -16.31 3.00 -3.06
CA CYS A 21 -17.53 3.79 -3.01
C CYS A 21 -17.34 5.15 -2.33
N SER A 22 -16.39 5.26 -1.41
CA SER A 22 -16.19 6.43 -0.57
C SER A 22 -14.89 7.18 -0.86
N PHE A 23 -14.10 6.73 -1.85
CA PHE A 23 -12.81 7.32 -2.18
C PHE A 23 -12.98 8.71 -2.80
N ASP A 24 -12.49 9.73 -2.09
CA ASP A 24 -12.47 11.10 -2.57
C ASP A 24 -11.23 11.32 -3.47
N SER A 25 -11.42 11.21 -4.77
CA SER A 25 -10.36 11.42 -5.76
C SER A 25 -9.88 12.87 -5.86
N ALA A 26 -10.61 13.82 -5.28
CA ALA A 26 -10.20 15.23 -5.23
C ALA A 26 -9.27 15.53 -4.05
N GLY A 27 -9.40 14.78 -2.94
CA GLY A 27 -8.60 14.99 -1.73
C GLY A 27 -7.48 13.97 -1.51
N TYR A 28 -7.53 12.83 -2.18
CA TYR A 28 -6.60 11.71 -2.01
C TYR A 28 -6.11 11.17 -3.34
N SER A 29 -4.96 10.52 -3.32
CA SER A 29 -4.41 9.82 -4.48
C SER A 29 -3.84 8.46 -4.07
N ILE A 30 -3.87 7.52 -5.00
CA ILE A 30 -3.33 6.18 -4.83
C ILE A 30 -2.15 6.02 -5.76
N TRP A 31 -1.04 5.49 -5.23
CA TRP A 31 0.20 5.32 -5.97
C TRP A 31 0.71 3.89 -5.81
N ARG A 32 1.11 3.30 -6.94
CA ARG A 32 1.90 2.09 -6.96
C ARG A 32 3.35 2.44 -6.61
N VAL A 33 3.94 1.67 -5.73
CA VAL A 33 5.33 1.84 -5.29
C VAL A 33 6.13 0.61 -5.67
N ASP A 34 7.19 0.81 -6.44
CA ASP A 34 8.10 -0.25 -6.85
C ASP A 34 9.54 0.14 -6.50
N PHE A 35 10.30 -0.78 -5.93
CA PHE A 35 11.73 -0.57 -5.68
C PHE A 35 12.52 -0.69 -6.98
N LYS A 36 13.42 0.26 -7.23
CA LYS A 36 14.18 0.34 -8.49
C LYS A 36 15.32 -0.67 -8.61
N TYR A 37 15.87 -1.10 -7.48
CA TYR A 37 17.11 -1.88 -7.41
C TYR A 37 16.84 -3.30 -6.91
N ASN A 38 15.84 -3.96 -7.47
CA ASN A 38 15.44 -5.31 -7.05
C ASN A 38 16.55 -6.36 -7.23
N GLU A 39 17.47 -6.15 -8.17
CA GLU A 39 18.64 -7.00 -8.37
C GLU A 39 19.63 -6.98 -7.20
N GLU A 40 19.60 -5.95 -6.36
CA GLU A 40 20.42 -5.85 -5.16
C GLU A 40 19.81 -6.57 -3.94
N LEU A 41 18.56 -6.99 -4.04
CA LEU A 41 17.87 -7.67 -2.96
C LEU A 41 18.41 -9.08 -2.77
N THR A 42 18.71 -9.44 -1.54
CA THR A 42 19.26 -10.75 -1.15
C THR A 42 18.22 -11.58 -0.41
N GLN A 43 18.21 -11.55 0.88
CA GLN A 43 17.29 -12.32 1.71
C GLN A 43 15.97 -11.57 1.91
N THR A 44 14.85 -12.30 1.89
CA THR A 44 13.52 -11.70 2.02
C THR A 44 13.33 -10.93 3.32
N PHE A 45 13.88 -11.42 4.45
CA PHE A 45 13.78 -10.71 5.73
C PHE A 45 14.55 -9.39 5.74
N MET A 46 15.68 -9.31 5.04
CA MET A 46 16.46 -8.07 4.89
C MET A 46 15.69 -7.05 4.03
N SER A 47 15.03 -7.51 2.99
CA SER A 47 14.15 -6.68 2.16
C SER A 47 12.96 -6.15 2.96
N SER A 48 12.36 -7.00 3.79
CA SER A 48 11.30 -6.59 4.71
C SER A 48 11.77 -5.53 5.72
N ASN A 49 12.97 -5.69 6.26
CA ASN A 49 13.58 -4.70 7.15
C ASN A 49 13.87 -3.38 6.43
N GLN A 50 14.26 -3.44 5.17
CA GLN A 50 14.46 -2.24 4.33
C GLN A 50 13.14 -1.47 4.16
N ILE A 51 12.04 -2.14 3.93
CA ILE A 51 10.70 -1.53 3.87
C ILE A 51 10.36 -0.90 5.22
N GLY A 52 10.58 -1.61 6.31
CA GLY A 52 10.36 -1.09 7.67
C GLY A 52 11.18 0.15 7.97
N GLY A 53 12.45 0.17 7.57
CA GLY A 53 13.31 1.34 7.67
C GLY A 53 12.83 2.53 6.86
N PHE A 54 12.38 2.28 5.62
CA PHE A 54 11.78 3.32 4.77
C PHE A 54 10.52 3.91 5.42
N PHE A 55 9.64 3.08 5.96
CA PHE A 55 8.45 3.54 6.66
C PHE A 55 8.78 4.36 7.92
N ASN A 56 9.81 3.98 8.66
CA ASN A 56 10.28 4.78 9.80
C ASN A 56 10.77 6.17 9.37
N ARG A 57 11.43 6.27 8.22
CA ARG A 57 11.86 7.55 7.66
C ARG A 57 10.71 8.39 7.10
N LEU A 58 9.56 7.78 6.83
CA LEU A 58 8.32 8.46 6.44
C LEU A 58 7.48 8.94 7.64
N GLU A 59 7.95 8.77 8.87
CA GLU A 59 7.20 9.09 10.09
C GLU A 59 6.66 10.54 10.12
N ALA A 60 7.41 11.49 9.58
CA ALA A 60 6.98 12.89 9.48
C ALA A 60 5.71 13.08 8.62
N SER A 61 5.48 12.19 7.66
CA SER A 61 4.31 12.19 6.78
C SER A 61 3.22 11.20 7.19
N ARG A 62 3.37 10.51 8.31
CA ARG A 62 2.48 9.43 8.76
C ARG A 62 1.01 9.82 8.80
N LYS A 63 0.69 11.06 9.10
CA LYS A 63 -0.70 11.57 9.15
C LYS A 63 -1.37 11.65 7.78
N TYR A 64 -0.58 11.68 6.71
CA TYR A 64 -1.03 11.90 5.35
C TYR A 64 -0.85 10.67 4.45
N LEU A 65 -0.40 9.56 5.02
CA LEU A 65 0.05 8.39 4.30
C LEU A 65 -0.48 7.10 4.92
N PHE A 66 -1.11 6.29 4.08
CA PHE A 66 -1.30 4.86 4.33
C PHE A 66 -0.50 4.10 3.28
N GLY A 67 0.19 3.04 3.69
CA GLY A 67 0.96 2.22 2.76
C GLY A 67 0.92 0.74 3.11
N SER A 68 0.85 -0.08 2.09
CA SER A 68 1.01 -1.52 2.18
C SER A 68 2.03 -1.95 1.13
N VAL A 69 3.22 -2.28 1.57
CA VAL A 69 4.34 -2.64 0.70
C VAL A 69 4.90 -3.98 1.14
N GLY A 70 5.17 -4.83 0.20
CA GLY A 70 5.65 -6.18 0.47
C GLY A 70 6.82 -6.62 -0.38
N VAL A 71 7.43 -7.71 0.07
CA VAL A 71 8.45 -8.46 -0.64
C VAL A 71 7.78 -9.63 -1.33
N LEU A 72 7.94 -9.73 -2.64
CA LEU A 72 7.41 -10.81 -3.46
C LEU A 72 8.57 -11.67 -3.97
N GLY A 73 8.41 -12.97 -3.91
CA GLY A 73 9.40 -13.93 -4.41
C GLY A 73 10.17 -14.65 -3.31
N GLU A 74 11.38 -15.04 -3.62
CA GLU A 74 12.25 -15.85 -2.78
C GLU A 74 13.60 -15.19 -2.57
N THR A 75 14.38 -15.72 -1.65
CA THR A 75 15.76 -15.29 -1.40
C THR A 75 16.58 -15.29 -2.70
N GLY A 76 17.20 -14.16 -3.00
CA GLY A 76 17.99 -13.96 -4.22
C GLY A 76 17.18 -13.70 -5.50
N ASN A 77 15.84 -13.78 -5.43
CA ASN A 77 14.95 -13.54 -6.56
C ASN A 77 13.63 -12.91 -6.07
N SER A 78 13.71 -11.69 -5.59
CA SER A 78 12.57 -10.99 -5.02
C SER A 78 12.42 -9.57 -5.58
N VAL A 79 11.23 -9.03 -5.45
CA VAL A 79 10.91 -7.63 -5.77
C VAL A 79 10.17 -7.01 -4.60
N ILE A 80 10.33 -5.70 -4.44
CA ILE A 80 9.55 -4.91 -3.48
C ILE A 80 8.52 -4.11 -4.28
N SER A 81 7.26 -4.31 -3.96
CA SER A 81 6.15 -3.57 -4.57
C SER A 81 5.00 -3.41 -3.60
N GLY A 82 4.18 -2.41 -3.84
CA GLY A 82 3.02 -2.15 -3.01
C GLY A 82 2.27 -0.91 -3.44
N ILE A 83 1.47 -0.39 -2.53
CA ILE A 83 0.66 0.81 -2.75
C ILE A 83 0.82 1.81 -1.62
N PHE A 84 0.67 3.09 -1.99
CA PHE A 84 0.45 4.20 -1.05
C PHE A 84 -0.88 4.87 -1.34
N ILE A 85 -1.61 5.20 -0.29
CA ILE A 85 -2.75 6.10 -0.33
C ILE A 85 -2.32 7.38 0.37
N LEU A 86 -2.33 8.49 -0.35
CA LEU A 86 -1.83 9.77 0.11
C LEU A 86 -2.95 10.79 0.16
N ARG A 87 -2.88 11.68 1.15
CA ARG A 87 -3.67 12.89 1.16
C ARG A 87 -3.02 13.90 0.21
N GLY A 88 -3.79 14.44 -0.71
CA GLY A 88 -3.32 15.30 -1.79
C GLY A 88 -3.15 14.53 -3.10
N LEU A 89 -2.88 15.24 -4.17
CA LEU A 89 -2.82 14.69 -5.52
C LEU A 89 -1.40 14.36 -5.99
N GLU A 90 -0.38 14.77 -5.23
CA GLU A 90 1.02 14.52 -5.54
C GLU A 90 1.71 13.71 -4.45
N CYS A 91 2.54 12.76 -4.85
CA CYS A 91 3.26 11.91 -3.90
C CYS A 91 4.55 12.55 -3.39
N LYS A 92 5.23 13.37 -4.19
CA LYS A 92 6.55 13.92 -3.87
C LYS A 92 6.59 14.62 -2.51
N PRO A 93 5.71 15.58 -2.18
CA PRO A 93 5.77 16.30 -0.89
C PRO A 93 5.62 15.36 0.31
N VAL A 94 4.99 14.21 0.14
CA VAL A 94 4.77 13.23 1.21
C VAL A 94 5.97 12.30 1.39
N VAL A 95 6.57 11.85 0.30
CA VAL A 95 7.64 10.83 0.32
C VAL A 95 9.04 11.43 0.43
N GLU A 96 9.25 12.67 0.02
CA GLU A 96 10.58 13.32 0.03
C GLU A 96 11.15 13.58 1.44
N VAL A 97 10.35 13.41 2.49
CA VAL A 97 10.82 13.43 3.88
C VAL A 97 11.78 12.28 4.20
N ALA A 98 11.69 11.18 3.46
CA ALA A 98 12.63 10.06 3.55
C ALA A 98 13.79 10.28 2.57
N PRO A 99 15.07 10.23 3.02
CA PRO A 99 16.21 10.45 2.13
C PRO A 99 16.32 9.42 0.99
N ASP A 100 15.78 8.23 1.19
CA ASP A 100 15.81 7.13 0.21
C ASP A 100 14.56 7.03 -0.66
N TRP A 101 13.72 8.05 -0.68
CA TRP A 101 12.50 8.06 -1.50
C TRP A 101 12.78 7.88 -3.00
N GLU A 102 13.92 8.36 -3.47
CA GLU A 102 14.34 8.23 -4.88
C GLU A 102 14.68 6.80 -5.30
N SER A 103 14.90 5.90 -4.34
CA SER A 103 15.12 4.47 -4.61
C SER A 103 13.84 3.74 -5.03
N TYR A 104 12.70 4.38 -4.93
CA TYR A 104 11.41 3.84 -5.30
C TYR A 104 10.81 4.60 -6.48
N ALA A 105 10.07 3.89 -7.33
CA ALA A 105 9.28 4.46 -8.40
C ALA A 105 7.83 4.57 -7.97
N TYR A 106 7.18 5.67 -8.29
CA TYR A 106 5.80 5.95 -7.92
C TYR A 106 4.97 6.13 -9.18
N THR A 107 3.93 5.31 -9.35
CA THR A 107 3.02 5.38 -10.49
C THR A 107 1.60 5.60 -9.98
N LYS A 108 0.96 6.65 -10.46
CA LYS A 108 -0.42 6.95 -10.05
C LYS A 108 -1.36 5.86 -10.51
N ILE A 109 -2.20 5.39 -9.60
CA ILE A 109 -3.23 4.38 -9.87
C ILE A 109 -4.56 5.06 -10.16
N ASP A 110 -5.21 4.60 -11.22
CA ASP A 110 -6.57 4.97 -11.58
C ASP A 110 -7.52 3.80 -11.28
N LEU A 111 -8.40 3.98 -10.30
CA LEU A 111 -9.35 2.95 -9.88
C LEU A 111 -10.43 2.65 -10.93
N SER A 112 -10.58 3.47 -11.96
CA SER A 112 -11.46 3.18 -13.09
C SER A 112 -10.87 2.16 -14.07
N ASN A 113 -9.55 1.93 -13.99
CA ASN A 113 -8.86 0.89 -14.74
C ASN A 113 -8.88 -0.43 -13.96
N GLU A 114 -9.42 -1.50 -14.53
CA GLU A 114 -9.53 -2.80 -13.85
C GLU A 114 -8.17 -3.41 -13.47
N ALA A 115 -7.13 -3.23 -14.27
CA ALA A 115 -5.79 -3.71 -13.96
C ALA A 115 -5.22 -3.01 -12.72
N ASP A 116 -5.39 -1.70 -12.63
CA ASP A 116 -4.97 -0.91 -11.47
C ASP A 116 -5.80 -1.23 -10.22
N LYS A 117 -7.10 -1.43 -10.40
CA LYS A 117 -8.00 -1.85 -9.34
C LYS A 117 -7.61 -3.21 -8.78
N SER A 118 -7.36 -4.19 -9.64
CA SER A 118 -6.92 -5.53 -9.24
C SER A 118 -5.58 -5.50 -8.50
N PHE A 119 -4.63 -4.70 -8.97
CA PHE A 119 -3.35 -4.48 -8.30
C PHE A 119 -3.54 -3.89 -6.89
N PHE A 120 -4.38 -2.89 -6.76
CA PHE A 120 -4.69 -2.25 -5.49
C PHE A 120 -5.32 -3.22 -4.49
N GLU A 121 -6.30 -4.00 -4.92
CA GLU A 121 -6.95 -5.01 -4.08
C GLU A 121 -5.97 -6.09 -3.61
N ALA A 122 -5.15 -6.60 -4.53
CA ALA A 122 -4.16 -7.62 -4.22
C ALA A 122 -3.08 -7.12 -3.26
N ALA A 123 -2.62 -5.89 -3.42
CA ALA A 123 -1.64 -5.28 -2.51
C ALA A 123 -2.19 -5.07 -1.10
N LEU A 124 -3.46 -4.67 -0.97
CA LEU A 124 -4.13 -4.55 0.33
C LEU A 124 -4.35 -5.90 0.99
N ALA A 125 -4.65 -6.92 0.21
CA ALA A 125 -4.90 -8.28 0.69
C ALA A 125 -3.62 -9.07 1.01
N TRP A 126 -2.44 -8.52 0.69
CA TRP A 126 -1.16 -9.24 0.74
C TRP A 126 -1.17 -10.50 -0.14
N ASP A 127 -1.85 -10.42 -1.25
CA ASP A 127 -2.00 -11.50 -2.24
C ASP A 127 -1.52 -11.07 -3.63
N LEU A 128 -0.62 -10.09 -3.66
CA LEU A 128 -0.04 -9.58 -4.89
C LEU A 128 0.94 -10.59 -5.49
N GLU A 129 0.85 -10.80 -6.80
CA GLU A 129 1.77 -11.61 -7.57
C GLU A 129 2.29 -10.81 -8.76
N ILE A 130 3.60 -10.76 -8.93
CA ILE A 130 4.28 -10.08 -10.04
C ILE A 130 5.28 -11.04 -10.65
N ASP A 131 5.15 -11.31 -11.95
CA ASP A 131 6.04 -12.19 -12.72
C ASP A 131 6.23 -13.58 -12.07
N GLY A 132 5.15 -14.15 -11.53
CA GLY A 132 5.17 -15.43 -10.85
C GLY A 132 5.73 -15.39 -9.42
N LYS A 133 6.12 -14.22 -8.93
CA LYS A 133 6.60 -14.02 -7.56
C LYS A 133 5.44 -13.68 -6.65
N LYS A 134 5.21 -14.53 -5.65
CA LYS A 134 4.13 -14.37 -4.69
C LYS A 134 4.57 -13.57 -3.47
N TRP A 135 3.61 -12.98 -2.80
CA TRP A 135 3.82 -12.25 -1.56
C TRP A 135 4.48 -13.14 -0.50
N ALA A 136 5.65 -12.75 -0.04
CA ALA A 136 6.41 -13.50 0.97
C ALA A 136 6.31 -12.83 2.35
N ASP A 137 6.43 -11.50 2.42
CA ASP A 137 6.35 -10.72 3.65
C ASP A 137 5.94 -9.29 3.31
N GLY A 138 5.47 -8.53 4.28
CA GLY A 138 5.06 -7.16 4.04
C GLY A 138 5.00 -6.31 5.30
N LYS A 139 4.89 -5.02 5.08
CA LYS A 139 4.76 -4.00 6.12
C LYS A 139 3.64 -3.03 5.74
N ASN A 140 2.90 -2.59 6.73
CA ASN A 140 1.98 -1.47 6.61
C ASN A 140 2.53 -0.25 7.31
N VAL A 141 2.37 0.91 6.69
CA VAL A 141 2.55 2.20 7.35
C VAL A 141 1.20 2.88 7.44
N SER A 142 0.74 3.08 8.64
CA SER A 142 -0.47 3.87 8.92
C SER A 142 -0.57 4.15 10.42
N ILE A 143 -1.49 5.02 10.76
CA ILE A 143 -1.99 5.16 12.13
C ILE A 143 -2.93 3.97 12.43
N GLY A 144 -2.49 2.76 12.12
CA GLY A 144 -3.22 1.53 12.31
C GLY A 144 -4.40 1.32 11.37
N TYR A 145 -5.09 0.22 11.56
CA TYR A 145 -6.32 -0.21 10.90
C TYR A 145 -7.40 0.89 10.76
N LEU A 146 -7.32 1.91 11.62
CA LEU A 146 -8.24 3.05 11.68
C LEU A 146 -8.08 4.04 10.51
N ALA A 147 -6.92 4.10 9.83
CA ALA A 147 -6.74 5.05 8.75
C ALA A 147 -7.63 4.73 7.54
N CYS A 148 -7.81 3.46 7.22
CA CYS A 148 -8.74 3.02 6.18
C CYS A 148 -10.19 3.33 6.56
N VAL A 149 -10.54 3.12 7.83
CA VAL A 149 -11.86 3.42 8.39
C VAL A 149 -12.09 4.94 8.48
N TYR A 150 -11.04 5.72 8.73
CA TYR A 150 -11.14 7.19 8.77
C TYR A 150 -11.37 7.81 7.38
N ILE A 151 -10.74 7.27 6.36
CA ILE A 151 -10.97 7.71 4.96
C ILE A 151 -12.41 7.43 4.54
N THR A 152 -13.01 6.35 5.04
CA THR A 152 -14.40 5.97 4.75
C THR A 152 -15.42 6.63 5.67
N ASN A 153 -15.09 6.87 6.94
CA ASN A 153 -16.05 7.38 7.93
C ASN A 153 -16.09 8.91 8.05
N SER A 154 -15.02 9.62 7.68
CA SER A 154 -15.05 11.09 7.75
C SER A 154 -16.06 11.70 6.78
N ASP A 155 -16.28 11.05 5.63
CA ASP A 155 -17.26 11.49 4.64
C ASP A 155 -18.69 11.06 4.99
N MET A 156 -18.87 9.93 5.67
CA MET A 156 -20.20 9.52 6.17
C MET A 156 -20.72 10.41 7.31
N LEU A 157 -19.83 10.98 8.12
CA LEU A 157 -20.21 11.89 9.20
C LEU A 157 -20.49 13.32 8.70
N SER A 158 -19.95 13.72 7.55
CA SER A 158 -20.22 15.04 6.94
C SER A 158 -21.54 15.05 6.14
N SER A 159 -22.04 13.91 5.69
CA SER A 159 -23.29 13.80 4.93
C SER A 159 -24.55 13.61 5.79
N SER A 160 -24.39 13.42 7.09
CA SER A 160 -25.51 13.24 8.05
C SER A 160 -25.85 14.48 8.87
N ARG A 161 -25.34 15.65 8.47
CA ARG A 161 -25.69 16.94 9.11
C ARG A 161 -26.42 17.85 8.14
#